data_f974d2481e636a48df9b4f8b042725f7
#
_entry.id   f974d2481e636a48df9b4f8b042725f7
#
_cell.length_a   1.000
_cell.length_b   1.000
_cell.length_c   1.000
_cell.angle_alpha   90.00
_cell.angle_beta   90.00
_cell.angle_gamma   90.00
#
_symmetry.space_group_name_H-M   'P 1'
#
loop_
_entity.id
_entity.type
_entity.pdbx_description
1 polymer ?
#
loop_
_entity_poly.entity_id
_entity_poly.type
_entity_poly.pdbx_seq_one_letter_code
_entity_poly.pdbx_strand_id
1 'polypeptide(L)'
;MQCKDGKQGQLMTVYRNYITLERREFVYDQSLGDNWVIPLPLHSNGDSLSFASRAQVAKLPNFVKDDKVSITRAKGKDRYGVEQEQLTVHFPSVLRRRGGVRAFDYEVQALVAVRDIEQVVCTKRVFSRGYYLGEAQDQQEVLCVFGVSELPAKQKVRFVVRPVECFGGKGEPISSNWIKI
;
A
#
# COMPACT_ATOMS: atom_id res chain seq x y z
N MET A 1 17.27 3.86 -13.83
CA MET A 1 18.11 2.92 -14.60
C MET A 1 17.67 1.52 -14.22
N GLN A 2 17.03 0.79 -15.12
CA GLN A 2 16.66 -0.61 -14.86
C GLN A 2 17.91 -1.47 -15.02
N CYS A 3 18.29 -2.17 -13.96
CA CYS A 3 19.32 -3.20 -14.02
C CYS A 3 18.75 -4.40 -14.79
N LYS A 4 19.12 -4.55 -16.05
CA LYS A 4 18.62 -5.64 -16.91
C LYS A 4 19.13 -7.03 -16.50
N ASP A 5 20.21 -7.10 -15.74
CA ASP A 5 20.93 -8.35 -15.52
C ASP A 5 20.98 -8.84 -14.07
N GLY A 6 20.33 -8.15 -13.12
CA GLY A 6 20.28 -8.59 -11.71
C GLY A 6 21.63 -8.66 -10.97
N LYS A 7 22.67 -8.07 -11.53
CA LYS A 7 24.06 -8.15 -11.03
C LYS A 7 24.43 -7.01 -10.06
N GLN A 8 23.52 -6.06 -9.88
CA GLN A 8 23.72 -4.91 -9.00
C GLN A 8 22.89 -5.06 -7.74
N GLY A 9 23.43 -4.60 -6.64
CA GLY A 9 22.77 -4.61 -5.36
C GLY A 9 23.29 -3.52 -4.43
N GLN A 10 22.87 -3.59 -3.19
CA GLN A 10 23.34 -2.71 -2.14
C GLN A 10 24.04 -3.54 -1.06
N LEU A 11 25.21 -3.10 -0.67
CA LEU A 11 25.93 -3.60 0.49
C LEU A 11 25.68 -2.63 1.65
N MET A 12 25.06 -3.13 2.71
CA MET A 12 24.87 -2.37 3.94
C MET A 12 25.88 -2.84 4.99
N THR A 13 26.67 -1.91 5.50
CA THR A 13 27.58 -2.16 6.62
C THR A 13 27.16 -1.33 7.81
N VAL A 14 26.97 -1.98 8.96
CA VAL A 14 26.54 -1.35 10.22
C VAL A 14 27.74 -1.18 11.14
N TYR A 15 28.03 0.06 11.50
CA TYR A 15 29.04 0.43 12.48
C TYR A 15 28.34 0.88 13.77
N ARG A 16 29.12 1.09 14.82
CA ARG A 16 28.59 1.50 16.11
C ARG A 16 27.82 2.84 16.07
N ASN A 17 28.25 3.77 15.25
CA ASN A 17 27.78 5.15 15.20
C ASN A 17 27.30 5.60 13.80
N TYR A 18 27.31 4.73 12.82
CA TYR A 18 26.79 4.99 11.49
C TYR A 18 26.53 3.70 10.71
N ILE A 19 25.73 3.82 9.64
CA ILE A 19 25.50 2.77 8.63
C ILE A 19 26.01 3.31 7.30
N THR A 20 26.69 2.47 6.50
CA THR A 20 26.96 2.78 5.11
C THR A 20 26.10 1.93 4.18
N LEU A 21 25.62 2.56 3.11
CA LEU A 21 24.96 1.88 2.00
C LEU A 21 25.79 2.12 0.73
N GLU A 22 26.35 1.08 0.21
CA GLU A 22 27.14 1.08 -1.03
C GLU A 22 26.36 0.39 -2.14
N ARG A 23 26.19 1.04 -3.30
CA ARG A 23 25.69 0.36 -4.50
C ARG A 23 26.88 -0.34 -5.17
N ARG A 24 26.68 -1.61 -5.48
CA ARG A 24 27.75 -2.45 -5.99
C ARG A 24 27.33 -3.25 -7.22
N GLU A 25 28.23 -3.33 -8.18
CA GLU A 25 28.19 -4.29 -9.28
C GLU A 25 28.97 -5.54 -8.84
N PHE A 26 28.27 -6.64 -8.61
CA PHE A 26 28.87 -7.83 -8.00
C PHE A 26 29.70 -8.69 -8.97
N VAL A 27 29.52 -8.53 -10.27
CA VAL A 27 30.31 -9.31 -11.25
C VAL A 27 31.73 -8.78 -11.37
N TYR A 28 31.88 -7.46 -11.35
CA TYR A 28 33.17 -6.80 -11.48
C TYR A 28 33.73 -6.26 -10.16
N ASP A 29 32.96 -6.48 -9.07
CA ASP A 29 33.32 -6.02 -7.72
C ASP A 29 33.58 -4.50 -7.65
N GLN A 30 32.73 -3.72 -8.31
CA GLN A 30 32.89 -2.27 -8.43
C GLN A 30 31.82 -1.51 -7.65
N SER A 31 32.23 -0.43 -6.97
CA SER A 31 31.30 0.54 -6.40
C SER A 31 30.65 1.38 -7.51
N LEU A 32 29.34 1.62 -7.38
CA LEU A 32 28.53 2.36 -8.36
C LEU A 32 28.18 3.76 -7.86
N GLY A 33 29.16 4.54 -7.48
CA GLY A 33 29.00 5.91 -7.02
C GLY A 33 29.26 6.07 -5.51
N ASP A 34 28.89 7.21 -4.98
CA ASP A 34 29.17 7.56 -3.58
C ASP A 34 28.37 6.71 -2.60
N ASN A 35 29.01 6.36 -1.50
CA ASN A 35 28.38 5.66 -0.39
C ASN A 35 27.48 6.60 0.39
N TRP A 36 26.29 6.13 0.75
CA TRP A 36 25.45 6.83 1.70
C TRP A 36 25.90 6.52 3.12
N VAL A 37 26.17 7.55 3.91
CA VAL A 37 26.53 7.43 5.31
C VAL A 37 25.37 7.93 6.15
N ILE A 38 24.81 7.07 7.00
CA ILE A 38 23.69 7.35 7.87
C ILE A 38 24.20 7.32 9.32
N PRO A 39 24.32 8.47 10.01
CA PRO A 39 24.81 8.50 11.38
C PRO A 39 23.85 7.84 12.38
N LEU A 40 24.37 7.23 13.42
CA LEU A 40 23.62 6.61 14.53
C LEU A 40 24.06 7.20 15.88
N PRO A 41 23.16 7.39 16.85
CA PRO A 41 21.71 7.33 16.71
C PRO A 41 21.25 8.39 15.72
N LEU A 42 20.20 8.07 14.98
CA LEU A 42 19.65 8.94 13.93
C LEU A 42 19.28 10.35 14.45
N HIS A 43 19.03 10.49 15.76
CA HIS A 43 18.94 11.75 16.53
C HIS A 43 19.06 11.47 18.02
N SER A 44 19.40 12.50 18.80
CA SER A 44 19.43 12.46 20.27
C SER A 44 18.08 12.10 20.91
N ASN A 45 16.98 12.31 20.18
CA ASN A 45 15.62 11.92 20.57
C ASN A 45 15.11 10.86 19.58
N GLY A 46 15.54 9.60 19.74
CA GLY A 46 15.28 8.49 18.83
C GLY A 46 13.81 8.27 18.43
N ASP A 47 12.86 8.75 19.24
CA ASP A 47 11.42 8.63 18.99
C ASP A 47 10.94 9.43 17.77
N SER A 48 11.61 10.53 17.42
CA SER A 48 11.18 11.40 16.31
C SER A 48 11.38 10.79 14.92
N LEU A 49 12.11 9.67 14.83
CA LEU A 49 12.43 9.00 13.56
C LEU A 49 11.78 7.63 13.40
N SER A 50 11.06 7.16 14.42
CA SER A 50 10.28 5.94 14.28
C SER A 50 9.17 6.14 13.24
N PHE A 51 8.77 5.07 12.53
CA PHE A 51 7.62 5.13 11.64
C PHE A 51 6.36 5.61 12.36
N ALA A 52 6.16 5.19 13.60
CA ALA A 52 5.02 5.62 14.41
C ALA A 52 5.02 7.13 14.68
N SER A 53 6.16 7.73 15.06
CA SER A 53 6.26 9.18 15.26
C SER A 53 6.03 9.97 13.98
N ARG A 54 6.57 9.50 12.86
CA ARG A 54 6.37 10.14 11.56
C ARG A 54 4.93 10.05 11.09
N ALA A 55 4.27 8.92 11.30
CA ALA A 55 2.86 8.75 11.00
C ALA A 55 1.95 9.71 11.77
N GLN A 56 2.32 10.08 13.02
CA GLN A 56 1.57 11.04 13.83
C GLN A 56 1.64 12.48 13.32
N VAL A 57 2.75 12.89 12.72
CA VAL A 57 2.97 14.27 12.22
C VAL A 57 2.77 14.39 10.71
N ALA A 58 2.72 13.29 9.97
CA ALA A 58 2.51 13.30 8.55
C ALA A 58 1.07 13.74 8.21
N LYS A 59 0.93 14.50 7.13
CA LYS A 59 -0.40 14.76 6.57
C LYS A 59 -0.94 13.46 6.00
N LEU A 60 -2.15 13.10 6.41
CA LEU A 60 -2.79 11.87 5.95
C LEU A 60 -3.40 12.05 4.55
N PRO A 61 -3.27 11.04 3.68
CA PRO A 61 -4.02 11.01 2.44
C PRO A 61 -5.50 10.78 2.74
N ASN A 62 -6.38 11.57 2.13
CA ASN A 62 -7.82 11.42 2.34
C ASN A 62 -8.57 11.42 1.01
N PHE A 63 -9.62 10.63 0.95
CA PHE A 63 -10.62 10.69 -0.10
C PHE A 63 -11.37 12.01 -0.06
N VAL A 64 -11.96 12.43 -1.19
CA VAL A 64 -12.87 13.57 -1.22
C VAL A 64 -14.30 13.12 -0.90
N LYS A 65 -15.15 14.06 -0.49
CA LYS A 65 -16.50 13.79 0.05
C LYS A 65 -17.40 12.91 -0.85
N ASP A 66 -17.22 13.00 -2.16
CA ASP A 66 -18.04 12.28 -3.13
C ASP A 66 -17.43 10.97 -3.63
N ASP A 67 -16.24 10.63 -3.13
CA ASP A 67 -15.56 9.37 -3.47
C ASP A 67 -16.36 8.18 -2.93
N LYS A 68 -16.55 7.18 -3.80
CA LYS A 68 -17.37 6.00 -3.48
C LYS A 68 -16.64 4.72 -3.83
N VAL A 69 -16.99 3.66 -3.11
CA VAL A 69 -16.58 2.30 -3.43
C VAL A 69 -17.70 1.62 -4.21
N SER A 70 -17.39 1.07 -5.37
CA SER A 70 -18.29 0.22 -6.13
C SER A 70 -17.73 -1.20 -6.24
N ILE A 71 -18.60 -2.16 -6.52
CA ILE A 71 -18.23 -3.58 -6.57
C ILE A 71 -18.79 -4.19 -7.84
N THR A 72 -17.95 -4.90 -8.57
CA THR A 72 -18.38 -5.73 -9.70
C THR A 72 -18.12 -7.20 -9.37
N ARG A 73 -18.95 -8.10 -9.92
CA ARG A 73 -18.86 -9.54 -9.76
C ARG A 73 -18.67 -10.19 -11.12
N ALA A 74 -17.64 -10.99 -11.27
CA ALA A 74 -17.32 -11.67 -12.54
C ALA A 74 -16.55 -12.95 -12.28
N LYS A 75 -16.50 -13.83 -13.27
CA LYS A 75 -15.56 -14.96 -13.30
C LYS A 75 -14.17 -14.44 -13.66
N GLY A 76 -13.16 -14.95 -12.98
CA GLY A 76 -11.77 -14.64 -13.25
C GLY A 76 -10.86 -15.75 -12.80
N LYS A 77 -9.58 -15.64 -13.11
CA LYS A 77 -8.57 -16.61 -12.69
C LYS A 77 -7.83 -16.09 -11.44
N ASP A 78 -7.59 -16.98 -10.49
CA ASP A 78 -6.73 -16.67 -9.36
C ASP A 78 -5.23 -16.66 -9.78
N ARG A 79 -4.35 -16.42 -8.81
CA ARG A 79 -2.90 -16.41 -9.05
C ARG A 79 -2.32 -17.75 -9.54
N TYR A 80 -3.06 -18.83 -9.44
CA TYR A 80 -2.68 -20.16 -9.91
C TYR A 80 -3.33 -20.55 -11.22
N GLY A 81 -4.14 -19.64 -11.81
CA GLY A 81 -4.85 -19.87 -13.06
C GLY A 81 -6.18 -20.62 -12.91
N VAL A 82 -6.63 -20.88 -11.68
CA VAL A 82 -7.91 -21.54 -11.39
C VAL A 82 -9.06 -20.57 -11.57
N GLU A 83 -10.06 -20.93 -12.36
CA GLU A 83 -11.26 -20.13 -12.54
C GLU A 83 -12.10 -20.12 -11.27
N GLN A 84 -12.47 -18.92 -10.83
CA GLN A 84 -13.36 -18.72 -9.71
C GLN A 84 -14.19 -17.45 -9.88
N GLU A 85 -15.25 -17.36 -9.11
CA GLU A 85 -16.00 -16.13 -8.98
C GLU A 85 -15.23 -15.11 -8.17
N GLN A 86 -15.19 -13.86 -8.64
CA GLN A 86 -14.40 -12.79 -8.04
C GLN A 86 -15.27 -11.54 -7.84
N LEU A 87 -14.96 -10.82 -6.77
CA LEU A 87 -15.45 -9.47 -6.52
C LEU A 87 -14.31 -8.49 -6.75
N THR A 88 -14.51 -7.56 -7.65
CA THR A 88 -13.59 -6.44 -7.84
C THR A 88 -14.13 -5.22 -7.13
N VAL A 89 -13.36 -4.72 -6.18
CA VAL A 89 -13.64 -3.49 -5.44
C VAL A 89 -12.99 -2.34 -6.21
N HIS A 90 -13.79 -1.39 -6.66
CA HIS A 90 -13.39 -0.20 -7.39
C HIS A 90 -13.45 1.01 -6.49
N PHE A 91 -12.43 1.83 -6.48
CA PHE A 91 -12.40 3.07 -5.72
C PHE A 91 -11.47 4.09 -6.37
N PRO A 92 -11.69 5.40 -6.16
CA PRO A 92 -10.85 6.43 -6.74
C PRO A 92 -9.46 6.44 -6.11
N SER A 93 -8.47 6.82 -6.88
CA SER A 93 -7.13 7.09 -6.39
C SER A 93 -7.09 8.41 -5.61
N VAL A 94 -6.38 8.43 -4.49
CA VAL A 94 -6.10 9.67 -3.75
C VAL A 94 -4.96 10.40 -4.45
N LEU A 95 -5.33 11.33 -5.31
CA LEU A 95 -4.41 12.15 -6.09
C LEU A 95 -3.89 13.33 -5.28
N ARG A 96 -2.68 13.79 -5.60
CA ARG A 96 -2.13 15.03 -5.05
C ARG A 96 -2.90 16.23 -5.60
N ARG A 97 -4.00 16.58 -4.98
CA ARG A 97 -4.78 17.77 -5.32
C ARG A 97 -4.40 18.92 -4.39
N ARG A 98 -3.94 20.06 -4.94
CA ARG A 98 -3.71 21.33 -4.23
C ARG A 98 -2.98 21.19 -2.87
N GLY A 99 -1.82 20.53 -2.87
CA GLY A 99 -1.01 20.38 -1.65
C GLY A 99 -1.43 19.20 -0.74
N GLY A 100 -2.34 18.34 -1.18
CA GLY A 100 -2.66 17.06 -0.53
C GLY A 100 -1.50 16.07 -0.61
N VAL A 101 -1.59 15.03 0.21
CA VAL A 101 -0.63 13.92 0.25
C VAL A 101 -1.19 12.77 -0.59
N ARG A 102 -0.34 12.12 -1.36
CA ARG A 102 -0.69 10.90 -2.08
C ARG A 102 -0.75 9.71 -1.14
N ALA A 103 -1.64 8.79 -1.43
CA ALA A 103 -1.57 7.48 -0.83
C ALA A 103 -0.33 6.72 -1.34
N PHE A 104 0.40 6.10 -0.42
CA PHE A 104 1.45 5.15 -0.72
C PHE A 104 0.85 3.81 -1.15
N ASP A 105 -0.14 3.34 -0.39
CA ASP A 105 -0.98 2.20 -0.73
C ASP A 105 -2.39 2.39 -0.17
N TYR A 106 -3.24 1.39 -0.41
CA TYR A 106 -4.60 1.32 0.09
C TYR A 106 -4.79 0.01 0.85
N GLU A 107 -5.31 0.12 2.07
CA GLU A 107 -5.78 -1.02 2.84
C GLU A 107 -7.26 -1.25 2.51
N VAL A 108 -7.57 -2.43 1.96
CA VAL A 108 -8.92 -2.83 1.58
C VAL A 108 -9.35 -3.98 2.48
N GLN A 109 -10.35 -3.74 3.32
CA GLN A 109 -10.86 -4.70 4.29
C GLN A 109 -12.25 -5.17 3.88
N ALA A 110 -12.46 -6.49 3.90
CA ALA A 110 -13.78 -7.09 3.81
C ALA A 110 -14.31 -7.31 5.23
N LEU A 111 -15.52 -6.79 5.51
CA LEU A 111 -16.17 -6.86 6.81
C LEU A 111 -17.48 -7.63 6.70
N VAL A 112 -17.81 -8.38 7.76
CA VAL A 112 -19.12 -9.00 7.98
C VAL A 112 -19.74 -8.45 9.26
N ALA A 113 -21.06 -8.46 9.34
CA ALA A 113 -21.78 -8.15 10.58
C ALA A 113 -22.12 -9.45 11.31
N VAL A 114 -21.62 -9.59 12.53
CA VAL A 114 -21.93 -10.71 13.43
C VAL A 114 -22.54 -10.10 14.69
N ARG A 115 -23.83 -10.35 14.93
CA ARG A 115 -24.54 -9.78 16.09
C ARG A 115 -24.39 -8.25 16.18
N ASP A 116 -24.56 -7.56 15.05
CA ASP A 116 -24.40 -6.11 14.88
C ASP A 116 -23.00 -5.54 15.12
N ILE A 117 -22.00 -6.41 15.29
CA ILE A 117 -20.60 -6.03 15.39
C ILE A 117 -19.91 -6.32 14.06
N GLU A 118 -19.26 -5.30 13.51
CA GLU A 118 -18.47 -5.47 12.29
C GLU A 118 -17.14 -6.15 12.59
N GLN A 119 -16.85 -7.21 11.84
CA GLN A 119 -15.62 -7.96 11.96
C GLN A 119 -14.89 -8.02 10.62
N VAL A 120 -13.61 -7.73 10.64
CA VAL A 120 -12.74 -7.87 9.46
C VAL A 120 -12.47 -9.36 9.23
N VAL A 121 -12.80 -9.84 8.04
CA VAL A 121 -12.59 -11.24 7.64
C VAL A 121 -11.44 -11.41 6.64
N CYS A 122 -11.13 -10.38 5.88
CA CYS A 122 -10.01 -10.39 4.95
C CYS A 122 -9.45 -8.97 4.78
N THR A 123 -8.14 -8.85 4.66
CA THR A 123 -7.47 -7.58 4.37
C THR A 123 -6.51 -7.75 3.20
N LYS A 124 -6.59 -6.86 2.24
CA LYS A 124 -5.64 -6.77 1.12
C LYS A 124 -5.01 -5.38 1.06
N ARG A 125 -3.80 -5.31 0.48
CA ARG A 125 -3.13 -4.04 0.22
C ARG A 125 -2.90 -3.89 -1.28
N VAL A 126 -3.16 -2.68 -1.76
CA VAL A 126 -2.99 -2.31 -3.18
C VAL A 126 -2.07 -1.10 -3.24
N PHE A 127 -0.94 -1.23 -3.91
CA PHE A 127 -0.01 -0.12 -4.07
C PHE A 127 -0.55 0.97 -5.00
N SER A 128 -0.30 2.22 -4.64
CA SER A 128 -0.62 3.36 -5.50
C SER A 128 0.39 3.43 -6.65
N ARG A 129 -0.07 3.25 -7.88
CA ARG A 129 0.79 3.37 -9.07
C ARG A 129 1.39 4.76 -9.21
N GLY A 130 0.61 5.80 -8.95
CA GLY A 130 1.07 7.18 -9.03
C GLY A 130 2.19 7.52 -8.07
N TYR A 131 2.29 6.84 -6.93
CA TYR A 131 3.39 7.03 -5.99
C TYR A 131 4.73 6.58 -6.57
N TYR A 132 4.74 5.43 -7.27
CA TYR A 132 5.97 4.83 -7.80
C TYR A 132 6.34 5.32 -9.19
N LEU A 133 5.36 5.55 -10.05
CA LEU A 133 5.55 5.82 -11.47
C LEU A 133 5.39 7.30 -11.83
N GLY A 134 5.02 8.15 -10.86
CA GLY A 134 4.79 9.58 -11.04
C GLY A 134 3.36 9.92 -11.48
N GLU A 135 3.09 11.23 -11.51
CA GLU A 135 1.73 11.77 -11.69
C GLU A 135 1.07 11.41 -13.02
N ALA A 136 1.87 11.33 -14.08
CA ALA A 136 1.36 11.02 -15.42
C ALA A 136 0.79 9.58 -15.54
N GLN A 137 1.14 8.71 -14.60
CA GLN A 137 0.69 7.32 -14.56
C GLN A 137 -0.24 7.03 -13.39
N ASP A 138 -0.70 8.06 -12.70
CA ASP A 138 -1.65 7.91 -11.60
C ASP A 138 -3.02 7.53 -12.18
N GLN A 139 -3.48 6.35 -11.84
CA GLN A 139 -4.78 5.88 -12.28
C GLN A 139 -5.87 6.62 -11.50
N GLN A 140 -6.90 7.07 -12.21
CA GLN A 140 -8.07 7.68 -11.55
C GLN A 140 -8.84 6.66 -10.72
N GLU A 141 -8.78 5.38 -11.10
CA GLU A 141 -9.46 4.28 -10.43
C GLU A 141 -8.46 3.20 -10.01
N VAL A 142 -8.62 2.69 -8.80
CA VAL A 142 -7.85 1.59 -8.22
C VAL A 142 -8.75 0.37 -8.07
N LEU A 143 -8.22 -0.80 -8.37
CA LEU A 143 -8.92 -2.07 -8.34
C LEU A 143 -8.31 -3.00 -7.28
N CYS A 144 -9.16 -3.66 -6.49
CA CYS A 144 -8.76 -4.71 -5.59
C CYS A 144 -9.65 -5.94 -5.77
N VAL A 145 -9.08 -7.08 -6.10
CA VAL A 145 -9.83 -8.30 -6.41
C VAL A 145 -9.84 -9.25 -5.22
N PHE A 146 -11.01 -9.74 -4.85
CA PHE A 146 -11.22 -10.79 -3.87
C PHE A 146 -11.85 -12.00 -4.56
N GLY A 147 -11.29 -13.20 -4.33
CA GLY A 147 -11.98 -14.44 -4.66
C GLY A 147 -13.19 -14.63 -3.75
N VAL A 148 -14.31 -15.09 -4.29
CA VAL A 148 -15.49 -15.37 -3.46
C VAL A 148 -15.16 -16.43 -2.40
N SER A 149 -14.26 -17.36 -2.69
CA SER A 149 -13.76 -18.38 -1.77
C SER A 149 -12.96 -17.83 -0.57
N GLU A 150 -12.46 -16.59 -0.66
CA GLU A 150 -11.74 -15.91 0.43
C GLU A 150 -12.71 -15.26 1.44
N LEU A 151 -13.99 -15.25 1.14
CA LEU A 151 -15.03 -14.57 1.91
C LEU A 151 -16.02 -15.58 2.51
N PRO A 152 -16.64 -15.27 3.66
CA PRO A 152 -17.57 -16.17 4.29
C PRO A 152 -18.86 -16.35 3.45
N ALA A 153 -19.14 -17.60 3.09
CA ALA A 153 -20.29 -17.94 2.26
C ALA A 153 -21.63 -17.56 2.94
N LYS A 154 -22.61 -17.16 2.12
CA LYS A 154 -23.99 -16.84 2.54
C LYS A 154 -24.13 -15.66 3.53
N GLN A 155 -23.09 -14.84 3.67
CA GLN A 155 -23.14 -13.64 4.52
C GLN A 155 -23.21 -12.37 3.67
N LYS A 156 -23.60 -11.28 4.31
CA LYS A 156 -23.43 -9.95 3.73
C LYS A 156 -22.05 -9.45 4.05
N VAL A 157 -21.38 -8.91 3.05
CA VAL A 157 -20.02 -8.34 3.16
C VAL A 157 -20.08 -6.88 2.72
N ARG A 158 -19.34 -6.01 3.36
CA ARG A 158 -19.01 -4.69 2.84
C ARG A 158 -17.49 -4.51 2.79
N PHE A 159 -17.05 -3.65 1.92
CA PHE A 159 -15.63 -3.32 1.79
C PHE A 159 -15.36 -1.93 2.33
N VAL A 160 -14.31 -1.81 3.13
CA VAL A 160 -13.81 -0.55 3.67
C VAL A 160 -12.42 -0.32 3.10
N VAL A 161 -12.20 0.85 2.53
CA VAL A 161 -10.94 1.25 1.90
C VAL A 161 -10.35 2.41 2.66
N ARG A 162 -9.08 2.29 3.09
CA ARG A 162 -8.32 3.34 3.74
C ARG A 162 -7.08 3.67 2.92
N PRO A 163 -6.84 4.93 2.58
CA PRO A 163 -5.59 5.34 2.00
C PRO A 163 -4.51 5.40 3.10
N VAL A 164 -3.31 4.95 2.80
CA VAL A 164 -2.21 4.86 3.75
C VAL A 164 -1.02 5.65 3.21
N GLU A 165 -0.38 6.44 4.05
CA GLU A 165 0.84 7.15 3.70
C GLU A 165 2.10 6.28 3.96
N CYS A 166 3.27 6.71 3.49
CA CYS A 166 4.49 5.88 3.47
C CYS A 166 5.06 5.51 4.85
N PHE A 167 4.63 6.17 5.93
CA PHE A 167 5.01 5.83 7.30
C PHE A 167 3.94 5.03 8.04
N GLY A 168 2.86 4.65 7.36
CA GLY A 168 1.79 3.82 7.89
C GLY A 168 0.59 4.59 8.48
N GLY A 169 0.62 5.93 8.41
CA GLY A 169 -0.52 6.76 8.80
C GLY A 169 -1.72 6.49 7.87
N LYS A 170 -2.91 6.29 8.46
CA LYS A 170 -4.12 5.93 7.75
C LYS A 170 -5.08 7.10 7.69
N GLY A 171 -5.52 7.45 6.49
CA GLY A 171 -6.57 8.43 6.27
C GLY A 171 -7.96 7.90 6.57
N GLU A 172 -8.96 8.79 6.44
CA GLU A 172 -10.35 8.45 6.66
C GLU A 172 -10.84 7.41 5.63
N PRO A 173 -11.61 6.41 6.06
CA PRO A 173 -12.08 5.36 5.18
C PRO A 173 -13.29 5.79 4.35
N ILE A 174 -13.41 5.18 3.18
CA ILE A 174 -14.68 5.10 2.45
C ILE A 174 -15.16 3.64 2.41
N SER A 175 -16.44 3.42 2.25
CA SER A 175 -17.01 2.07 2.28
C SER A 175 -18.06 1.84 1.20
N SER A 176 -18.18 0.57 0.79
CA SER A 176 -19.27 0.12 -0.08
C SER A 176 -20.58 -0.05 0.70
N ASN A 177 -21.66 -0.26 -0.05
CA ASN A 177 -22.85 -0.86 0.50
C ASN A 177 -22.61 -2.34 0.87
N TRP A 178 -23.49 -2.89 1.71
CA TRP A 178 -23.53 -4.32 2.00
C TRP A 178 -23.99 -5.11 0.77
N ILE A 179 -23.24 -6.13 0.40
CA ILE A 179 -23.60 -7.06 -0.68
C ILE A 179 -23.68 -8.48 -0.15
N LYS A 180 -24.53 -9.32 -0.76
CA LYS A 180 -24.63 -10.75 -0.41
C LYS A 180 -23.62 -11.55 -1.23
N ILE A 181 -22.92 -12.44 -0.54
CA ILE A 181 -21.98 -13.40 -1.14
C ILE A 181 -22.71 -14.71 -1.45
#